data_50d9821ed7eb4debebba73c5248aa072
#
_entry.id   50d9821ed7eb4debebba73c5248aa072
#
_cell.length_a   1.000
_cell.length_b   1.000
_cell.length_c   1.000
_cell.angle_alpha   90.00
_cell.angle_beta   90.00
_cell.angle_gamma   90.00
#
_symmetry.space_group_name_H-M   'P 1'
#
loop_
_entity.id
_entity.type
_entity.pdbx_description
1 polymer ?
#
loop_
_entity_poly.entity_id
_entity_poly.type
_entity_poly.pdbx_seq_one_letter_code
_entity_poly.pdbx_strand_id
1 'polypeptide(L)'
;MINKIHQKTLSGQNGFTLIEIIAVLAILGILTAVVVPRFIDLETGAKRKAIDAAIGELNGRENLTWSKLKTSATGYIDDAQVHSAMVYTLGSDYTWNPGEPTESGGTLNFKGIGLGLNRIGSEFNKPAYWKRSP
;
A
#
# COMPACT_ATOMS: atom_id res chain seq x y z
N MET A 1 29.75 10.53 -72.29
CA MET A 1 29.24 11.13 -71.09
C MET A 1 29.45 10.14 -69.99
N ILE A 2 30.41 10.37 -69.10
CA ILE A 2 30.71 9.47 -67.94
C ILE A 2 29.99 10.02 -66.74
N ASN A 3 28.96 9.29 -66.26
CA ASN A 3 28.24 9.60 -65.01
C ASN A 3 29.18 9.41 -63.81
N LYS A 4 29.59 10.50 -63.18
CA LYS A 4 30.27 10.50 -61.89
C LYS A 4 29.24 10.14 -60.82
N ILE A 5 29.24 8.88 -60.39
CA ILE A 5 28.52 8.48 -59.20
C ILE A 5 29.24 9.09 -57.98
N HIS A 6 28.61 10.08 -57.36
CA HIS A 6 29.05 10.60 -56.06
C HIS A 6 28.79 9.51 -55.00
N GLN A 7 29.84 8.79 -54.64
CA GLN A 7 29.82 7.99 -53.45
C GLN A 7 29.82 8.94 -52.26
N LYS A 8 28.64 9.08 -51.63
CA LYS A 8 28.49 9.76 -50.36
C LYS A 8 29.12 8.87 -49.30
N THR A 9 30.36 9.17 -48.94
CA THR A 9 31.05 8.55 -47.81
C THR A 9 30.24 8.90 -46.56
N LEU A 10 29.65 7.88 -45.93
CA LEU A 10 29.05 7.98 -44.60
C LEU A 10 30.20 8.12 -43.56
N SER A 11 30.73 9.34 -43.52
CA SER A 11 31.70 9.74 -42.49
C SER A 11 30.95 10.02 -41.22
N GLY A 12 31.22 9.23 -40.17
CA GLY A 12 30.79 9.54 -38.82
C GLY A 12 29.99 8.45 -38.06
N GLN A 13 30.26 7.18 -38.30
CA GLN A 13 29.86 6.15 -37.31
C GLN A 13 30.96 6.03 -36.28
N ASN A 14 30.99 6.97 -35.32
CA ASN A 14 31.76 6.80 -34.07
C ASN A 14 31.03 5.76 -33.21
N GLY A 15 31.43 4.50 -33.32
CA GLY A 15 30.99 3.46 -32.41
C GLY A 15 31.56 3.73 -31.02
N PHE A 16 30.80 3.33 -29.96
CA PHE A 16 31.28 3.37 -28.59
C PHE A 16 32.52 2.52 -28.41
N THR A 17 33.48 2.98 -27.65
CA THR A 17 34.64 2.20 -27.29
C THR A 17 34.29 1.18 -26.17
N LEU A 18 34.98 0.05 -26.15
CA LEU A 18 34.77 -0.98 -25.13
C LEU A 18 35.01 -0.42 -23.72
N ILE A 19 35.98 0.49 -23.57
CA ILE A 19 36.26 1.13 -22.27
C ILE A 19 35.14 2.06 -21.81
N GLU A 20 34.47 2.77 -22.69
CA GLU A 20 33.31 3.60 -22.35
C GLU A 20 32.15 2.76 -21.80
N ILE A 21 31.87 1.62 -22.43
CA ILE A 21 30.81 0.72 -21.95
C ILE A 21 31.16 0.13 -20.59
N ILE A 22 32.41 -0.31 -20.38
CA ILE A 22 32.86 -0.84 -19.09
C ILE A 22 32.79 0.24 -18.00
N ALA A 23 33.20 1.46 -18.30
CA ALA A 23 33.15 2.56 -17.34
C ALA A 23 31.68 2.89 -16.94
N VAL A 24 30.76 2.94 -17.91
CA VAL A 24 29.33 3.16 -17.64
C VAL A 24 28.74 2.03 -16.79
N LEU A 25 29.04 0.77 -17.13
CA LEU A 25 28.57 -0.38 -16.35
C LEU A 25 29.09 -0.39 -14.93
N ALA A 26 30.36 0.00 -14.71
CA ALA A 26 30.92 0.11 -13.37
C ALA A 26 30.21 1.19 -12.54
N ILE A 27 29.97 2.36 -13.11
CA ILE A 27 29.23 3.47 -12.45
C ILE A 27 27.80 3.04 -12.12
N LEU A 28 27.09 2.45 -13.10
CA LEU A 28 25.71 1.96 -12.91
C LEU A 28 25.67 0.87 -11.82
N GLY A 29 26.65 -0.03 -11.77
CA GLY A 29 26.74 -1.05 -10.74
C GLY A 29 26.84 -0.46 -9.34
N ILE A 30 27.68 0.53 -9.13
CA ILE A 30 27.85 1.22 -7.84
C ILE A 30 26.56 1.97 -7.45
N LEU A 31 25.97 2.71 -8.38
CA LEU A 31 24.71 3.44 -8.14
C LEU A 31 23.56 2.49 -7.78
N THR A 32 23.44 1.39 -8.50
CA THR A 32 22.39 0.39 -8.26
C THR A 32 22.52 -0.26 -6.89
N ALA A 33 23.74 -0.56 -6.46
CA ALA A 33 24.00 -1.14 -5.14
C ALA A 33 23.50 -0.26 -3.98
N VAL A 34 23.47 1.06 -4.15
CA VAL A 34 22.99 2.01 -3.13
C VAL A 34 21.50 2.28 -3.26
N VAL A 35 20.98 2.39 -4.50
CA VAL A 35 19.60 2.83 -4.75
C VAL A 35 18.59 1.73 -4.49
N VAL A 36 18.89 0.48 -4.85
CA VAL A 36 17.93 -0.64 -4.72
C VAL A 36 17.45 -0.86 -3.28
N PRO A 37 18.33 -0.99 -2.25
CA PRO A 37 17.86 -1.18 -0.88
C PRO A 37 17.02 0.00 -0.38
N ARG A 38 17.37 1.22 -0.75
CA ARG A 38 16.59 2.43 -0.39
C ARG A 38 15.19 2.39 -0.99
N PHE A 39 15.06 1.91 -2.22
CA PHE A 39 13.77 1.80 -2.89
C PHE A 39 12.86 0.76 -2.21
N ILE A 40 13.41 -0.38 -1.79
CA ILE A 40 12.68 -1.43 -1.06
C ILE A 40 12.17 -0.90 0.29
N ASP A 41 12.99 -0.14 1.02
CA ASP A 41 12.60 0.46 2.30
C ASP A 41 11.46 1.46 2.13
N LEU A 42 11.51 2.29 1.08
CA LEU A 42 10.46 3.26 0.76
C LEU A 42 9.15 2.56 0.39
N GLU A 43 9.21 1.51 -0.41
CA GLU A 43 8.04 0.70 -0.79
C GLU A 43 7.37 0.07 0.44
N THR A 44 8.17 -0.53 1.31
CA THR A 44 7.69 -1.12 2.57
C THR A 44 7.05 -0.06 3.47
N GLY A 45 7.69 1.09 3.60
CA GLY A 45 7.16 2.23 4.34
C GLY A 45 5.82 2.72 3.79
N ALA A 46 5.71 2.85 2.47
CA ALA A 46 4.47 3.25 1.81
C ALA A 46 3.33 2.26 2.04
N LYS A 47 3.59 0.95 1.95
CA LYS A 47 2.60 -0.10 2.23
C LYS A 47 2.10 -0.05 3.69
N ARG A 48 2.98 0.19 4.65
CA ARG A 48 2.58 0.37 6.06
C ARG A 48 1.71 1.61 6.24
N LYS A 49 2.01 2.70 5.56
CA LYS A 49 1.18 3.93 5.58
C LYS A 49 -0.19 3.72 4.94
N ALA A 50 -0.30 2.88 3.92
CA ALA A 50 -1.59 2.49 3.36
C ALA A 50 -2.47 1.78 4.41
N ILE A 51 -1.89 0.90 5.25
CA ILE A 51 -2.63 0.28 6.36
C ILE A 51 -3.02 1.32 7.43
N ASP A 52 -2.19 2.33 7.70
CA ASP A 52 -2.58 3.43 8.61
C ASP A 52 -3.79 4.21 8.08
N ALA A 53 -3.82 4.47 6.78
CA ALA A 53 -4.98 5.10 6.15
C ALA A 53 -6.24 4.22 6.24
N ALA A 54 -6.08 2.90 6.08
CA ALA A 54 -7.16 1.94 6.26
C ALA A 54 -7.72 1.93 7.70
N ILE A 55 -6.85 2.10 8.71
CA ILE A 55 -7.29 2.25 10.11
C ILE A 55 -8.16 3.51 10.27
N GLY A 56 -7.78 4.61 9.63
CA GLY A 56 -8.59 5.83 9.61
C GLY A 56 -9.96 5.61 8.99
N GLU A 57 -10.03 4.89 7.87
CA GLU A 57 -11.28 4.53 7.20
C GLU A 57 -12.16 3.63 8.09
N LEU A 58 -11.59 2.60 8.72
CA LEU A 58 -12.29 1.72 9.64
C LEU A 58 -12.88 2.52 10.82
N ASN A 59 -12.12 3.44 11.39
CA ASN A 59 -12.59 4.29 12.47
C ASN A 59 -13.74 5.20 12.04
N GLY A 60 -13.69 5.72 10.83
CA GLY A 60 -14.80 6.50 10.25
C GLY A 60 -16.07 5.65 10.11
N ARG A 61 -15.94 4.43 9.63
CA ARG A 61 -17.07 3.49 9.48
C ARG A 61 -17.65 3.05 10.83
N GLU A 62 -16.80 2.77 11.83
CA GLU A 62 -17.26 2.48 13.20
C GLU A 62 -18.12 3.61 13.75
N ASN A 63 -17.66 4.84 13.61
CA ASN A 63 -18.37 6.02 14.06
C ASN A 63 -19.74 6.17 13.38
N LEU A 64 -19.78 5.99 12.07
CA LEU A 64 -21.01 6.06 11.28
C LEU A 64 -21.99 4.95 11.66
N THR A 65 -21.50 3.71 11.78
CA THR A 65 -22.35 2.55 12.12
C THR A 65 -22.92 2.70 13.52
N TRP A 66 -22.10 3.04 14.51
CA TRP A 66 -22.53 3.30 15.87
C TRP A 66 -23.57 4.44 15.94
N SER A 67 -23.33 5.55 15.25
CA SER A 67 -24.25 6.69 15.21
C SER A 67 -25.60 6.32 14.56
N LYS A 68 -25.58 5.55 13.47
CA LYS A 68 -26.80 5.06 12.81
C LYS A 68 -27.60 4.16 13.75
N LEU A 69 -26.95 3.23 14.45
CA LEU A 69 -27.63 2.36 15.38
C LEU A 69 -28.24 3.15 16.56
N LYS A 70 -27.52 4.12 17.11
CA LYS A 70 -28.06 4.99 18.17
C LYS A 70 -29.30 5.79 17.78
N THR A 71 -29.40 6.17 16.51
CA THR A 71 -30.53 6.94 15.98
C THR A 71 -31.62 6.05 15.35
N SER A 72 -31.41 4.74 15.30
CA SER A 72 -32.39 3.79 14.80
C SER A 72 -33.54 3.56 15.79
N ALA A 73 -34.64 2.99 15.31
CA ALA A 73 -35.81 2.68 16.14
C ALA A 73 -35.51 1.65 17.26
N THR A 74 -34.54 0.72 17.02
CA THR A 74 -34.09 -0.26 18.00
C THR A 74 -33.06 0.29 18.97
N GLY A 75 -32.40 1.40 18.61
CA GLY A 75 -31.29 1.98 19.39
C GLY A 75 -30.03 1.14 19.40
N TYR A 76 -29.02 1.61 20.15
CA TYR A 76 -27.80 0.87 20.43
C TYR A 76 -28.07 -0.16 21.53
N ILE A 77 -27.69 -1.40 21.30
CA ILE A 77 -27.84 -2.52 22.27
C ILE A 77 -26.48 -2.84 22.88
N ASP A 78 -25.53 -3.27 22.02
CA ASP A 78 -24.20 -3.70 22.44
C ASP A 78 -23.17 -3.57 21.29
N ASP A 79 -21.91 -3.89 21.58
CA ASP A 79 -20.83 -3.86 20.60
C ASP A 79 -20.97 -4.92 19.50
N ALA A 80 -21.54 -6.10 19.82
CA ALA A 80 -21.76 -7.16 18.84
C ALA A 80 -22.71 -6.70 17.72
N GLN A 81 -23.72 -5.88 18.05
CA GLN A 81 -24.60 -5.26 17.06
C GLN A 81 -23.83 -4.33 16.11
N VAL A 82 -22.92 -3.51 16.65
CA VAL A 82 -22.08 -2.62 15.84
C VAL A 82 -21.15 -3.43 14.95
N HIS A 83 -20.46 -4.41 15.53
CA HIS A 83 -19.55 -5.28 14.79
C HIS A 83 -20.24 -6.01 13.64
N SER A 84 -21.42 -6.57 13.86
CA SER A 84 -22.19 -7.29 12.83
C SER A 84 -22.72 -6.39 11.72
N ALA A 85 -22.94 -5.11 12.00
CA ALA A 85 -23.40 -4.11 11.02
C ALA A 85 -22.26 -3.42 10.25
N MET A 86 -20.99 -3.67 10.64
CA MET A 86 -19.82 -3.10 9.99
C MET A 86 -19.54 -3.74 8.64
N VAL A 87 -18.98 -2.96 7.73
CA VAL A 87 -18.44 -3.42 6.45
C VAL A 87 -16.91 -3.34 6.52
N TYR A 88 -16.26 -4.51 6.49
CA TYR A 88 -14.81 -4.63 6.64
C TYR A 88 -14.03 -4.63 5.32
N THR A 89 -14.71 -4.63 4.17
CA THR A 89 -14.08 -4.60 2.85
C THR A 89 -13.49 -3.23 2.56
N LEU A 90 -12.17 -3.16 2.38
CA LEU A 90 -11.40 -1.92 2.16
C LEU A 90 -10.94 -1.73 0.70
N GLY A 91 -11.39 -2.61 -0.21
CA GLY A 91 -10.97 -2.62 -1.61
C GLY A 91 -10.14 -3.85 -1.96
N SER A 92 -9.85 -4.02 -3.26
CA SER A 92 -9.22 -5.23 -3.80
C SER A 92 -7.78 -5.47 -3.33
N ASP A 93 -7.08 -4.40 -2.93
CA ASP A 93 -5.68 -4.47 -2.50
C ASP A 93 -5.52 -4.85 -1.02
N TYR A 94 -6.62 -4.85 -0.27
CA TYR A 94 -6.64 -5.19 1.14
C TYR A 94 -7.28 -6.55 1.37
N THR A 95 -6.67 -7.35 2.21
CA THR A 95 -7.22 -8.65 2.62
C THR A 95 -7.06 -8.86 4.12
N TRP A 96 -8.09 -9.42 4.76
CA TRP A 96 -8.02 -9.86 6.14
C TRP A 96 -7.50 -11.30 6.21
N ASN A 97 -6.67 -11.62 7.17
CA ASN A 97 -6.11 -12.96 7.37
C ASN A 97 -6.29 -13.40 8.84
N PRO A 98 -6.87 -14.59 9.09
CA PRO A 98 -7.29 -15.65 8.15
C PRO A 98 -8.68 -15.44 7.51
N GLY A 99 -9.34 -14.35 7.72
CA GLY A 99 -10.68 -14.01 7.24
C GLY A 99 -11.12 -12.70 7.86
N GLU A 100 -12.41 -12.34 7.76
CA GLU A 100 -12.94 -11.13 8.36
C GLU A 100 -12.51 -10.98 9.83
N PRO A 101 -12.29 -9.74 10.31
CA PRO A 101 -11.80 -9.53 11.66
C PRO A 101 -12.86 -9.94 12.70
N THR A 102 -12.38 -10.29 13.87
CA THR A 102 -13.22 -10.54 15.04
C THR A 102 -13.57 -9.23 15.77
N GLU A 103 -14.45 -9.30 16.77
CA GLU A 103 -14.76 -8.15 17.63
C GLU A 103 -13.52 -7.51 18.29
N SER A 104 -12.46 -8.30 18.52
CA SER A 104 -11.20 -7.82 19.12
C SER A 104 -10.16 -7.36 18.09
N GLY A 105 -10.37 -7.61 16.78
CA GLY A 105 -9.44 -7.23 15.71
C GLY A 105 -9.06 -8.36 14.78
N GLY A 106 -7.97 -8.16 14.04
CA GLY A 106 -7.48 -9.13 13.04
C GLY A 106 -6.21 -8.64 12.40
N THR A 107 -5.68 -9.39 11.43
CA THR A 107 -4.52 -8.98 10.64
C THR A 107 -4.96 -8.45 9.29
N LEU A 108 -4.66 -7.20 9.02
CA LEU A 108 -4.91 -6.57 7.73
C LEU A 108 -3.66 -6.62 6.87
N ASN A 109 -3.79 -7.18 5.67
CA ASN A 109 -2.73 -7.24 4.66
C ASN A 109 -2.97 -6.22 3.56
N PHE A 110 -1.91 -5.54 3.14
CA PHE A 110 -1.88 -4.70 1.94
C PHE A 110 -0.68 -5.08 1.09
N LYS A 111 -0.94 -5.63 -0.11
CA LYS A 111 0.12 -6.01 -1.09
C LYS A 111 1.29 -6.79 -0.46
N GLY A 112 0.97 -7.80 0.34
CA GLY A 112 1.95 -8.72 0.94
C GLY A 112 2.53 -8.27 2.29
N ILE A 113 2.17 -7.09 2.81
CA ILE A 113 2.53 -6.67 4.17
C ILE A 113 1.31 -6.77 5.07
N GLY A 114 1.40 -7.59 6.12
CA GLY A 114 0.37 -7.74 7.14
C GLY A 114 0.72 -6.98 8.42
N LEU A 115 -0.28 -6.31 9.00
CA LEU A 115 -0.18 -5.71 10.33
C LEU A 115 -1.36 -6.16 11.19
N GLY A 116 -1.07 -6.56 12.42
CA GLY A 116 -2.08 -6.83 13.43
C GLY A 116 -2.80 -5.53 13.83
N LEU A 117 -4.12 -5.59 13.87
CA LEU A 117 -4.97 -4.50 14.30
C LEU A 117 -5.82 -4.97 15.48
N ASN A 118 -5.86 -4.16 16.52
CA ASN A 118 -6.76 -4.36 17.66
C ASN A 118 -7.97 -3.44 17.51
N ARG A 119 -9.15 -4.00 17.70
CA ARG A 119 -10.39 -3.25 17.81
C ARG A 119 -10.77 -3.12 19.29
N ILE A 120 -11.06 -1.93 19.73
CA ILE A 120 -11.61 -1.66 21.04
C ILE A 120 -13.12 -1.48 20.84
N GLY A 121 -13.90 -2.31 21.49
CA GLY A 121 -15.34 -2.34 21.32
C GLY A 121 -16.04 -1.03 21.67
N SER A 122 -17.25 -0.87 21.16
CA SER A 122 -18.09 0.30 21.43
C SER A 122 -18.79 0.19 22.78
N GLU A 123 -19.15 1.33 23.33
CA GLU A 123 -19.99 1.49 24.51
C GLU A 123 -21.20 2.38 24.18
N PHE A 124 -22.15 2.50 25.10
CA PHE A 124 -23.33 3.32 24.88
C PHE A 124 -23.02 4.78 24.51
N ASN A 125 -21.97 5.35 25.09
CA ASN A 125 -21.56 6.75 24.88
C ASN A 125 -20.26 6.90 24.09
N LYS A 126 -19.72 5.80 23.52
CA LYS A 126 -18.43 5.81 22.82
C LYS A 126 -18.44 4.82 21.67
N PRO A 127 -18.08 5.24 20.42
CA PRO A 127 -17.91 4.31 19.30
C PRO A 127 -16.70 3.41 19.50
N ALA A 128 -16.69 2.25 18.84
CA ALA A 128 -15.52 1.41 18.73
C ALA A 128 -14.41 2.12 17.93
N TYR A 129 -13.17 1.68 18.13
CA TYR A 129 -12.05 2.18 17.34
C TYR A 129 -10.95 1.14 17.14
N TRP A 130 -10.24 1.31 16.02
CA TRP A 130 -9.14 0.47 15.58
C TRP A 130 -7.80 1.14 15.83
N LYS A 131 -6.81 0.34 16.21
CA LYS A 131 -5.42 0.76 16.37
C LYS A 131 -4.48 -0.37 15.98
N ARG A 132 -3.21 -0.07 15.72
CA ARG A 132 -2.19 -1.11 15.55
C ARG A 132 -2.08 -1.95 16.82
N SER A 133 -1.88 -3.24 16.62
CA SER A 133 -1.39 -4.12 17.68
C SER A 133 0.04 -3.72 18.06
N PRO A 134 0.41 -3.76 19.35
CA PRO A 134 1.78 -3.46 19.79
C PRO A 134 2.82 -4.40 19.18
#